data_706813d67596d15189d9ca5a82664bb1
#
_entry.id   706813d67596d15189d9ca5a82664bb1
#
_cell.length_a   1.000
_cell.length_b   1.000
_cell.length_c   1.000
_cell.angle_alpha   90.00
_cell.angle_beta   90.00
_cell.angle_gamma   90.00
#
_symmetry.space_group_name_H-M   'P 1'
#
loop_
_entity.id
_entity.type
_entity.pdbx_description
1 polymer ?
#
loop_
_entity_poly.entity_id
_entity_poly.type
_entity_poly.pdbx_seq_one_letter_code
_entity_poly.pdbx_strand_id
1 'polypeptide(L)'
;MSDRETQPGSIIPGVDWESGVKRLMGNEQLYRKLLAKFAASYGDAAGRIRDALSAGDRQTAHNELHTLKGVTANLSLAPLADLVLAAEQAVKHDDTEHENECIDAMSRELDAVIKDLSKL
;
A
#
# COMPACT_ATOMS: atom_id res chain seq x y z
N MET A 1 29.25 -13.64 0.74
CA MET A 1 28.46 -12.82 -0.08
C MET A 1 27.07 -13.33 -0.24
N SER A 2 26.20 -12.52 -0.06
CA SER A 2 24.81 -12.93 -0.01
C SER A 2 24.13 -12.80 -1.36
N ASP A 3 23.43 -13.85 -1.79
CA ASP A 3 22.62 -13.79 -3.00
C ASP A 3 21.52 -12.76 -2.91
N ARG A 4 21.14 -12.40 -1.69
CA ARG A 4 20.12 -11.39 -1.45
C ARG A 4 20.48 -10.04 -2.05
N GLU A 5 21.77 -9.73 -2.08
CA GLU A 5 22.23 -8.45 -2.61
C GLU A 5 22.00 -8.33 -4.09
N THR A 6 21.80 -9.43 -4.79
CA THR A 6 21.57 -9.42 -6.23
C THR A 6 20.08 -9.43 -6.59
N GLN A 7 19.19 -9.55 -5.59
CA GLN A 7 17.75 -9.56 -5.83
C GLN A 7 17.21 -8.13 -5.86
N PRO A 8 16.72 -7.65 -7.00
CA PRO A 8 16.26 -6.26 -7.11
C PRO A 8 15.18 -5.89 -6.08
N GLY A 9 14.28 -6.82 -5.81
CA GLY A 9 13.18 -6.57 -4.89
C GLY A 9 13.60 -6.40 -3.45
N SER A 10 14.73 -7.01 -3.05
CA SER A 10 15.16 -6.97 -1.65
C SER A 10 15.67 -5.60 -1.20
N ILE A 11 15.93 -4.70 -2.14
CA ILE A 11 16.44 -3.37 -1.83
C ILE A 11 15.38 -2.28 -2.02
N ILE A 12 14.15 -2.65 -2.30
CA ILE A 12 13.07 -1.67 -2.47
C ILE A 12 12.54 -1.27 -1.11
N PRO A 13 12.65 0.02 -0.73
CA PRO A 13 12.09 0.49 0.53
C PRO A 13 10.59 0.25 0.59
N GLY A 14 10.11 -0.15 1.76
CA GLY A 14 8.69 -0.39 1.96
C GLY A 14 8.19 -1.73 1.49
N VAL A 15 9.05 -2.56 0.89
CA VAL A 15 8.71 -3.91 0.43
C VAL A 15 9.51 -4.93 1.23
N ASP A 16 8.81 -5.75 1.99
CA ASP A 16 9.44 -6.87 2.71
C ASP A 16 9.46 -8.08 1.78
N TRP A 17 10.46 -8.10 0.91
CA TRP A 17 10.59 -9.11 -0.13
C TRP A 17 10.59 -10.54 0.39
N GLU A 18 11.40 -10.80 1.42
CA GLU A 18 11.47 -12.13 2.00
C GLU A 18 10.12 -12.61 2.51
N SER A 19 9.43 -11.77 3.25
CA SER A 19 8.12 -12.11 3.80
C SER A 19 7.09 -12.35 2.68
N GLY A 20 7.10 -11.49 1.67
CA GLY A 20 6.18 -11.62 0.54
C GLY A 20 6.37 -12.91 -0.24
N VAL A 21 7.62 -13.23 -0.54
CA VAL A 21 7.96 -14.47 -1.26
C VAL A 21 7.63 -15.69 -0.41
N LYS A 22 7.92 -15.62 0.89
CA LYS A 22 7.65 -16.73 1.81
C LYS A 22 6.16 -17.04 1.88
N ARG A 23 5.30 -16.03 1.89
CA ARG A 23 3.84 -16.23 1.89
C ARG A 23 3.36 -16.99 0.66
N LEU A 24 4.12 -16.93 -0.42
CA LEU A 24 3.80 -17.59 -1.69
C LEU A 24 4.66 -18.84 -1.90
N MET A 25 5.15 -19.41 -0.81
CA MET A 25 5.92 -20.65 -0.82
C MET A 25 7.18 -20.57 -1.69
N GLY A 26 7.81 -19.40 -1.71
CA GLY A 26 9.03 -19.17 -2.46
C GLY A 26 8.83 -18.76 -3.92
N ASN A 27 7.61 -18.51 -4.33
CA ASN A 27 7.33 -18.17 -5.74
C ASN A 27 7.54 -16.69 -6.00
N GLU A 28 8.77 -16.31 -6.34
CA GLU A 28 9.14 -14.92 -6.64
C GLU A 28 8.41 -14.35 -7.85
N GLN A 29 8.21 -15.16 -8.89
CA GLN A 29 7.52 -14.69 -10.09
C GLN A 29 6.09 -14.29 -9.79
N LEU A 30 5.43 -15.08 -8.97
CA LEU A 30 4.06 -14.75 -8.55
C LEU A 30 4.05 -13.48 -7.73
N TYR A 31 5.01 -13.31 -6.81
CA TYR A 31 5.08 -12.10 -6.00
C TYR A 31 5.27 -10.86 -6.88
N ARG A 32 6.17 -10.93 -7.86
CA ARG A 32 6.38 -9.83 -8.82
C ARG A 32 5.10 -9.50 -9.58
N LYS A 33 4.38 -10.51 -10.01
CA LYS A 33 3.10 -10.33 -10.70
C LYS A 33 2.08 -9.61 -9.82
N LEU A 34 1.97 -10.04 -8.57
CA LEU A 34 1.03 -9.44 -7.63
C LEU A 34 1.40 -7.99 -7.31
N LEU A 35 2.68 -7.68 -7.19
CA LEU A 35 3.14 -6.31 -6.98
C LEU A 35 2.82 -5.43 -8.19
N ALA A 36 3.04 -5.94 -9.40
CA ALA A 36 2.71 -5.20 -10.62
C ALA A 36 1.21 -4.94 -10.73
N LYS A 37 0.40 -5.93 -10.39
CA LYS A 37 -1.04 -5.80 -10.38
C LYS A 37 -1.50 -4.77 -9.34
N PHE A 38 -0.87 -4.78 -8.17
CA PHE A 38 -1.14 -3.79 -7.15
C PHE A 38 -0.88 -2.39 -7.67
N ALA A 39 0.28 -2.15 -8.28
CA ALA A 39 0.64 -0.85 -8.82
C ALA A 39 -0.37 -0.38 -9.87
N ALA A 40 -0.80 -1.29 -10.75
CA ALA A 40 -1.76 -0.95 -11.80
C ALA A 40 -3.15 -0.65 -11.23
N SER A 41 -3.56 -1.36 -10.17
CA SER A 41 -4.92 -1.26 -9.64
C SER A 41 -5.09 -0.16 -8.59
N TYR A 42 -4.04 0.13 -7.82
CA TYR A 42 -4.15 1.01 -6.64
C TYR A 42 -3.36 2.30 -6.74
N GLY A 43 -2.79 2.60 -7.93
CA GLY A 43 -2.04 3.84 -8.11
C GLY A 43 -2.86 5.10 -7.81
N ASP A 44 -4.15 5.07 -8.10
CA ASP A 44 -5.05 6.20 -7.89
C ASP A 44 -5.89 6.09 -6.61
N ALA A 45 -5.56 5.15 -5.73
CA ALA A 45 -6.38 4.89 -4.55
C ALA A 45 -6.54 6.12 -3.65
N ALA A 46 -5.46 6.86 -3.42
CA ALA A 46 -5.52 8.06 -2.58
C ALA A 46 -6.46 9.11 -3.19
N GLY A 47 -6.41 9.28 -4.51
CA GLY A 47 -7.31 10.20 -5.22
C GLY A 47 -8.77 9.79 -5.07
N ARG A 48 -9.07 8.51 -5.22
CA ARG A 48 -10.43 8.02 -5.05
C ARG A 48 -10.95 8.24 -3.63
N ILE A 49 -10.09 8.04 -2.64
CA ILE A 49 -10.44 8.25 -1.23
C ILE A 49 -10.74 9.74 -0.99
N ARG A 50 -9.88 10.63 -1.49
CA ARG A 50 -10.09 12.08 -1.35
C ARG A 50 -11.36 12.53 -2.03
N ASP A 51 -11.63 12.02 -3.22
CA ASP A 51 -12.85 12.36 -3.97
C ASP A 51 -14.10 11.93 -3.20
N ALA A 52 -14.08 10.73 -2.63
CA ALA A 52 -15.21 10.23 -1.85
C ALA A 52 -15.46 11.12 -0.63
N LEU A 53 -14.40 11.49 0.08
CA LEU A 53 -14.52 12.36 1.26
C LEU A 53 -15.03 13.75 0.87
N SER A 54 -14.56 14.29 -0.24
CA SER A 54 -15.02 15.59 -0.74
C SER A 54 -16.49 15.56 -1.12
N ALA A 55 -16.98 14.42 -1.59
CA ALA A 55 -18.38 14.23 -1.95
C ALA A 55 -19.26 13.93 -0.73
N GLY A 56 -18.67 13.82 0.46
CA GLY A 56 -19.42 13.46 1.67
C GLY A 56 -19.70 11.97 1.78
N ASP A 57 -19.10 11.15 0.93
CA ASP A 57 -19.31 9.71 0.91
C ASP A 57 -18.23 9.01 1.75
N ARG A 58 -18.40 9.11 3.05
CA ARG A 58 -17.43 8.55 4.00
C ARG A 58 -17.39 7.04 3.97
N GLN A 59 -18.51 6.41 3.66
CA GLN A 59 -18.57 4.95 3.58
C GLN A 59 -17.70 4.40 2.46
N THR A 60 -17.74 5.04 1.28
CA THR A 60 -16.89 4.63 0.16
C THR A 60 -15.42 4.83 0.50
N ALA A 61 -15.08 5.97 1.13
CA ALA A 61 -13.71 6.22 1.56
C ALA A 61 -13.22 5.15 2.54
N HIS A 62 -14.04 4.80 3.51
CA HIS A 62 -13.71 3.76 4.49
C HIS A 62 -13.51 2.40 3.82
N ASN A 63 -14.41 2.04 2.91
CA ASN A 63 -14.34 0.76 2.20
C ASN A 63 -13.07 0.64 1.36
N GLU A 64 -12.69 1.73 0.67
CA GLU A 64 -11.45 1.78 -0.10
C GLU A 64 -10.23 1.57 0.80
N LEU A 65 -10.20 2.27 1.92
CA LEU A 65 -9.10 2.15 2.88
C LEU A 65 -9.03 0.75 3.48
N HIS A 66 -10.16 0.17 3.80
CA HIS A 66 -10.21 -1.18 4.37
C HIS A 66 -9.66 -2.21 3.38
N THR A 67 -10.06 -2.12 2.12
CA THR A 67 -9.55 -2.99 1.07
C THR A 67 -8.05 -2.80 0.88
N LEU A 68 -7.61 -1.56 0.80
CA LEU A 68 -6.20 -1.23 0.59
C LEU A 68 -5.34 -1.76 1.75
N LYS A 69 -5.82 -1.65 2.97
CA LYS A 69 -5.14 -2.18 4.15
C LYS A 69 -4.89 -3.69 4.00
N GLY A 70 -5.92 -4.44 3.64
CA GLY A 70 -5.80 -5.89 3.46
C GLY A 70 -4.83 -6.26 2.36
N VAL A 71 -4.91 -5.58 1.23
CA VAL A 71 -4.04 -5.84 0.08
C VAL A 71 -2.58 -5.54 0.43
N THR A 72 -2.30 -4.39 1.05
CA THR A 72 -0.93 -4.00 1.38
C THR A 72 -0.32 -4.93 2.43
N ALA A 73 -1.11 -5.34 3.41
CA ALA A 73 -0.64 -6.30 4.42
C ALA A 73 -0.31 -7.65 3.78
N ASN A 74 -1.18 -8.14 2.89
CA ASN A 74 -0.97 -9.43 2.21
C ASN A 74 0.25 -9.42 1.29
N LEU A 75 0.60 -8.26 0.75
CA LEU A 75 1.76 -8.12 -0.12
C LEU A 75 3.03 -7.76 0.65
N SER A 76 2.97 -7.76 1.98
CA SER A 76 4.13 -7.43 2.83
C SER A 76 4.68 -6.02 2.59
N LEU A 77 3.79 -5.08 2.32
CA LEU A 77 4.10 -3.66 2.19
C LEU A 77 3.85 -2.99 3.55
N ALA A 78 4.61 -3.44 4.57
CA ALA A 78 4.31 -3.12 5.96
C ALA A 78 4.23 -1.62 6.29
N PRO A 79 5.18 -0.77 5.88
CA PRO A 79 5.06 0.66 6.17
C PRO A 79 3.79 1.27 5.57
N LEU A 80 3.47 0.90 4.34
CA LEU A 80 2.25 1.40 3.69
C LEU A 80 1.00 0.88 4.40
N ALA A 81 0.99 -0.40 4.77
CA ALA A 81 -0.15 -0.99 5.49
C ALA A 81 -0.42 -0.25 6.79
N ASP A 82 0.63 0.12 7.53
CA ASP A 82 0.49 0.87 8.78
C ASP A 82 -0.12 2.25 8.55
N LEU A 83 0.32 2.94 7.49
CA LEU A 83 -0.21 4.26 7.15
C LEU A 83 -1.65 4.18 6.67
N VAL A 84 -2.00 3.13 5.92
CA VAL A 84 -3.37 2.91 5.47
C VAL A 84 -4.28 2.64 6.68
N LEU A 85 -3.79 1.85 7.63
CA LEU A 85 -4.55 1.58 8.86
C LEU A 85 -4.83 2.88 9.62
N ALA A 86 -3.83 3.74 9.77
CA ALA A 86 -4.01 5.02 10.46
C ALA A 86 -5.07 5.87 9.76
N ALA A 87 -5.06 5.92 8.43
CA ALA A 87 -6.05 6.66 7.66
C ALA A 87 -7.44 6.05 7.81
N GLU A 88 -7.52 4.72 7.78
CA GLU A 88 -8.80 4.02 7.98
C GLU A 88 -9.41 4.36 9.35
N GLN A 89 -8.60 4.34 10.39
CA GLN A 89 -9.07 4.66 11.74
C GLN A 89 -9.54 6.11 11.85
N ALA A 90 -8.81 7.05 11.25
CA ALA A 90 -9.20 8.45 11.28
C ALA A 90 -10.55 8.67 10.59
N VAL A 91 -10.76 8.05 9.42
CA VAL A 91 -12.04 8.15 8.71
C VAL A 91 -13.16 7.46 9.50
N LYS A 92 -12.89 6.29 10.04
CA LYS A 92 -13.88 5.52 10.80
C LYS A 92 -14.38 6.28 12.04
N HIS A 93 -13.49 6.99 12.71
CA HIS A 93 -13.84 7.72 13.93
C HIS A 93 -14.15 9.19 13.69
N ASP A 94 -14.32 9.60 12.44
CA ASP A 94 -14.63 10.97 12.07
C ASP A 94 -13.61 11.98 12.60
N ASP A 95 -12.35 11.56 12.69
CA ASP A 95 -11.25 12.40 13.14
C ASP A 95 -10.80 13.30 11.99
N THR A 96 -11.63 14.30 11.68
CA THR A 96 -11.39 15.17 10.54
C THR A 96 -10.13 16.01 10.69
N GLU A 97 -9.67 16.20 11.91
CA GLU A 97 -8.45 16.94 12.18
C GLU A 97 -7.20 16.20 11.70
N HIS A 98 -7.14 14.88 11.91
CA HIS A 98 -5.99 14.07 11.53
C HIS A 98 -6.17 13.32 10.21
N GLU A 99 -7.38 13.26 9.72
CA GLU A 99 -7.74 12.51 8.52
C GLU A 99 -6.88 12.91 7.32
N ASN A 100 -6.74 14.21 7.07
CA ASN A 100 -5.95 14.70 5.93
C ASN A 100 -4.47 14.38 6.08
N GLU A 101 -3.92 14.51 7.29
CA GLU A 101 -2.52 14.16 7.55
C GLU A 101 -2.26 12.69 7.29
N CYS A 102 -3.17 11.83 7.74
CA CYS A 102 -3.02 10.39 7.56
C CYS A 102 -3.11 10.01 6.08
N ILE A 103 -4.04 10.61 5.34
CA ILE A 103 -4.20 10.35 3.92
C ILE A 103 -2.99 10.88 3.14
N ASP A 104 -2.48 12.05 3.50
CA ASP A 104 -1.29 12.61 2.85
C ASP A 104 -0.07 11.71 3.07
N ALA A 105 0.14 11.23 4.29
CA ALA A 105 1.26 10.33 4.59
C ALA A 105 1.14 9.02 3.82
N MET A 106 -0.07 8.44 3.79
CA MET A 106 -0.35 7.24 3.04
C MET A 106 -0.10 7.45 1.54
N SER A 107 -0.56 8.57 1.02
CA SER A 107 -0.41 8.91 -0.40
C SER A 107 1.05 9.01 -0.81
N ARG A 108 1.87 9.66 0.03
CA ARG A 108 3.30 9.78 -0.25
C ARG A 108 3.99 8.42 -0.28
N GLU A 109 3.68 7.55 0.67
CA GLU A 109 4.27 6.22 0.71
C GLU A 109 3.78 5.37 -0.47
N LEU A 110 2.50 5.45 -0.80
CA LEU A 110 1.93 4.74 -1.93
C LEU A 110 2.65 5.13 -3.23
N ASP A 111 2.81 6.43 -3.46
CA ASP A 111 3.49 6.94 -4.65
C ASP A 111 4.94 6.46 -4.71
N ALA A 112 5.64 6.49 -3.58
CA ALA A 112 7.03 6.05 -3.49
C ALA A 112 7.16 4.55 -3.80
N VAL A 113 6.28 3.73 -3.22
CA VAL A 113 6.30 2.29 -3.45
C VAL A 113 6.01 1.98 -4.92
N ILE A 114 4.99 2.61 -5.49
CA ILE A 114 4.62 2.36 -6.89
C ILE A 114 5.75 2.76 -7.83
N LYS A 115 6.40 3.90 -7.57
CA LYS A 115 7.55 4.33 -8.35
C LYS A 115 8.67 3.31 -8.29
N ASP A 116 8.95 2.79 -7.10
CA ASP A 116 10.00 1.80 -6.93
C ASP A 116 9.62 0.46 -7.57
N LEU A 117 8.35 0.05 -7.48
CA LEU A 117 7.88 -1.17 -8.12
C LEU A 117 8.00 -1.12 -9.63
N SER A 118 7.94 0.07 -10.22
CA SER A 118 8.08 0.22 -11.67
C SER A 118 9.48 -0.14 -12.17
N LYS A 119 10.44 -0.26 -11.25
CA LYS A 119 11.81 -0.64 -11.57
C LYS A 119 12.03 -2.16 -11.58
N LEU A 120 11.05 -2.91 -11.17
CA LEU A 120 11.12 -4.36 -11.23
C LEU A 120 10.87 -4.84 -12.68
#